data_ab21171bf5ff98658eef82058d6e777c
#
_entry.id   ab21171bf5ff98658eef82058d6e777c
#
_cell.length_a   1.000
_cell.length_b   1.000
_cell.length_c   1.000
_cell.angle_alpha   90.00
_cell.angle_beta   90.00
_cell.angle_gamma   90.00
#
_symmetry.space_group_name_H-M   'P 1'
#
loop_
_entity.id
_entity.type
_entity.pdbx_description
1 polymer ?
#
loop_
_entity_poly.entity_id
_entity_poly.type
_entity_poly.pdbx_seq_one_letter_code
_entity_poly.pdbx_strand_id
1 'polypeptide(L)'
;MTLLYKEMRLVAHPTSIVFSFLGCLVLVPSYPYSVIFMFGCLAPYITFLNARETNDVWYTAVLPVTKRESVLGKCLLVVFFQLFQLLFSIPFVFLRNTMNIANNPVGLDATVAWYGFGFILYAVFDLVFLTAFYKSGYKVGKSFILAAIPMVFLMVAIEATAHIPALAWMDSYQPKHLLMQLPILFAGIICFSVFVPSTYRISAKCFEKVDL
;
A
#
# COMPACT_ATOMS: atom_id res chain seq x y z
N MET A 1 14.09 15.61 15.79
CA MET A 1 13.86 14.23 15.36
C MET A 1 12.73 14.25 14.34
N THR A 2 12.91 13.68 13.15
CA THR A 2 11.83 13.67 12.15
C THR A 2 10.71 12.72 12.60
N LEU A 3 9.45 13.07 12.36
CA LEU A 3 8.27 12.28 12.74
C LEU A 3 8.38 10.83 12.20
N LEU A 4 8.78 10.69 10.95
CA LEU A 4 8.97 9.38 10.34
C LEU A 4 10.02 8.53 11.07
N TYR A 5 11.14 9.12 11.49
CA TYR A 5 12.18 8.39 12.23
C TYR A 5 11.64 7.90 13.59
N LYS A 6 10.85 8.72 14.27
CA LYS A 6 10.17 8.31 15.51
C LYS A 6 9.27 7.10 15.28
N GLU A 7 8.40 7.17 14.28
CA GLU A 7 7.48 6.07 13.95
C GLU A 7 8.22 4.80 13.54
N MET A 8 9.26 4.91 12.72
CA MET A 8 10.09 3.76 12.30
C MET A 8 10.79 3.08 13.49
N ARG A 9 11.27 3.84 14.45
CA ARG A 9 12.05 3.30 15.57
C ARG A 9 11.18 2.77 16.72
N LEU A 10 10.05 3.41 16.99
CA LEU A 10 9.21 3.11 18.15
C LEU A 10 8.00 2.26 17.81
N VAL A 11 7.46 2.37 16.61
CA VAL A 11 6.17 1.80 16.25
C VAL A 11 6.28 0.70 15.21
N ALA A 12 7.24 0.81 14.25
CA ALA A 12 7.37 -0.16 13.17
C ALA A 12 7.72 -1.56 13.72
N HIS A 13 6.87 -2.52 13.41
CA HIS A 13 7.11 -3.91 13.80
C HIS A 13 8.07 -4.59 12.82
N PRO A 14 9.00 -5.46 13.26
CA PRO A 14 9.91 -6.17 12.37
C PRO A 14 9.22 -6.94 11.24
N THR A 15 8.07 -7.56 11.51
CA THR A 15 7.25 -8.26 10.51
C THR A 15 6.77 -7.33 9.40
N SER A 16 6.49 -6.07 9.70
CA SER A 16 6.08 -5.07 8.70
C SER A 16 7.21 -4.77 7.71
N ILE A 17 8.44 -4.76 8.20
CA ILE A 17 9.63 -4.64 7.37
C ILE A 17 9.76 -5.86 6.44
N VAL A 18 9.60 -7.08 6.99
CA VAL A 18 9.63 -8.31 6.19
C VAL A 18 8.57 -8.29 5.08
N PHE A 19 7.34 -7.85 5.38
CA PHE A 19 6.28 -7.76 4.37
C PHE A 19 6.59 -6.76 3.26
N SER A 20 7.31 -5.69 3.55
CA SER A 20 7.75 -4.75 2.53
C SER A 20 8.79 -5.34 1.57
N PHE A 21 9.55 -6.36 2.01
CA PHE A 21 10.48 -7.09 1.13
C PHE A 21 9.80 -8.15 0.26
N LEU A 22 8.53 -8.48 0.49
CA LEU A 22 7.80 -9.46 -0.32
C LEU A 22 7.52 -8.98 -1.76
N GLY A 23 7.94 -7.78 -2.13
CA GLY A 23 8.04 -7.35 -3.53
C GLY A 23 8.89 -8.29 -4.41
N CYS A 24 9.80 -9.08 -3.82
CA CYS A 24 10.59 -10.09 -4.55
C CYS A 24 9.74 -11.27 -5.08
N LEU A 25 8.52 -11.46 -4.59
CA LEU A 25 7.61 -12.52 -5.04
C LEU A 25 7.21 -12.42 -6.52
N VAL A 26 7.48 -11.30 -7.19
CA VAL A 26 7.35 -11.20 -8.65
C VAL A 26 8.23 -12.20 -9.42
N LEU A 27 9.24 -12.81 -8.77
CA LEU A 27 10.06 -13.87 -9.35
C LEU A 27 9.35 -15.23 -9.38
N VAL A 28 8.32 -15.43 -8.57
CA VAL A 28 7.62 -16.71 -8.46
C VAL A 28 6.52 -16.77 -9.52
N PRO A 29 6.65 -17.60 -10.58
CA PRO A 29 5.59 -17.78 -11.56
C PRO A 29 4.38 -18.47 -10.91
N SER A 30 3.21 -18.35 -11.53
CA SER A 30 1.96 -18.97 -11.07
C SER A 30 1.44 -18.46 -9.72
N TYR A 31 1.71 -17.20 -9.41
CA TYR A 31 1.27 -16.52 -8.21
C TYR A 31 0.53 -15.21 -8.59
N PRO A 32 -0.66 -14.94 -8.05
CA PRO A 32 -1.38 -13.70 -8.36
C PRO A 32 -0.63 -12.51 -7.78
N TYR A 33 0.01 -11.71 -8.64
CA TYR A 33 0.92 -10.65 -8.18
C TYR A 33 0.22 -9.51 -7.44
N SER A 34 -1.09 -9.34 -7.60
CA SER A 34 -1.85 -8.37 -6.79
C SER A 34 -1.83 -8.69 -5.29
N VAL A 35 -1.55 -9.95 -4.91
CA VAL A 35 -1.38 -10.35 -3.49
C VAL A 35 -0.14 -9.68 -2.87
N ILE A 36 0.85 -9.30 -3.68
CA ILE A 36 2.00 -8.53 -3.21
C ILE A 36 1.54 -7.20 -2.60
N PHE A 37 0.56 -6.54 -3.21
CA PHE A 37 -0.02 -5.31 -2.65
C PHE A 37 -0.75 -5.55 -1.32
N MET A 38 -1.38 -6.72 -1.16
CA MET A 38 -1.97 -7.11 0.12
C MET A 38 -0.92 -7.15 1.24
N PHE A 39 0.27 -7.66 0.98
CA PHE A 39 1.36 -7.63 1.96
C PHE A 39 1.81 -6.19 2.28
N GLY A 40 1.81 -5.29 1.30
CA GLY A 40 2.04 -3.86 1.51
C GLY A 40 0.98 -3.18 2.36
N CYS A 41 -0.26 -3.70 2.36
CA CYS A 41 -1.34 -3.26 3.23
C CYS A 41 -1.28 -3.92 4.61
N LEU A 42 -0.79 -5.15 4.71
CA LEU A 42 -0.59 -5.85 5.99
C LEU A 42 0.55 -5.25 6.82
N ALA A 43 1.59 -4.71 6.19
CA ALA A 43 2.70 -4.07 6.88
C ALA A 43 2.22 -2.92 7.80
N PRO A 44 1.48 -1.90 7.33
CA PRO A 44 0.91 -0.89 8.20
C PRO A 44 -0.11 -1.46 9.21
N TYR A 45 -0.94 -2.44 8.82
CA TYR A 45 -1.88 -3.06 9.76
C TYR A 45 -1.18 -3.63 11.00
N ILE A 46 -0.11 -4.42 10.81
CA ILE A 46 0.65 -5.00 11.93
C ILE A 46 1.33 -3.91 12.74
N THR A 47 1.86 -2.88 12.09
CA THR A 47 2.46 -1.72 12.77
C THR A 47 1.44 -1.02 13.67
N PHE A 48 0.22 -0.80 13.18
CA PHE A 48 -0.86 -0.18 13.98
C PHE A 48 -1.37 -1.08 15.09
N LEU A 49 -1.37 -2.40 14.89
CA LEU A 49 -1.69 -3.36 15.92
C LEU A 49 -0.66 -3.30 17.06
N ASN A 50 0.64 -3.33 16.74
CA ASN A 50 1.73 -3.18 17.68
C ASN A 50 1.67 -1.82 18.42
N ALA A 51 1.40 -0.72 17.71
CA ALA A 51 1.24 0.61 18.29
C ALA A 51 0.11 0.65 19.35
N ARG A 52 -0.96 -0.10 19.14
CA ARG A 52 -2.04 -0.23 20.11
C ARG A 52 -1.60 -1.02 21.34
N GLU A 53 -0.90 -2.13 21.16
CA GLU A 53 -0.42 -2.98 22.27
C GLU A 53 0.63 -2.27 23.12
N THR A 54 1.46 -1.43 22.51
CA THR A 54 2.49 -0.62 23.21
C THR A 54 1.97 0.71 23.74
N ASN A 55 0.65 1.00 23.66
CA ASN A 55 0.05 2.26 24.06
C ASN A 55 0.71 3.51 23.43
N ASP A 56 1.19 3.39 22.18
CA ASP A 56 1.90 4.49 21.48
C ASP A 56 1.08 5.78 21.41
N VAL A 57 -0.24 5.70 21.30
CA VAL A 57 -1.12 6.87 21.27
C VAL A 57 -1.01 7.66 22.59
N TRP A 58 -1.02 6.96 23.71
CA TRP A 58 -0.90 7.57 25.04
C TRP A 58 0.49 8.16 25.25
N TYR A 59 1.52 7.41 24.87
CA TYR A 59 2.90 7.90 24.90
C TYR A 59 3.08 9.16 24.03
N THR A 60 2.50 9.17 22.83
CA THR A 60 2.56 10.31 21.90
C THR A 60 1.82 11.53 22.46
N ALA A 61 0.73 11.33 23.24
CA ALA A 61 -0.01 12.43 23.87
C ALA A 61 0.80 13.19 24.95
N VAL A 62 1.79 12.52 25.57
CA VAL A 62 2.70 13.15 26.55
C VAL A 62 3.83 13.95 25.88
N LEU A 63 4.11 13.68 24.59
CA LEU A 63 5.14 14.39 23.85
C LEU A 63 4.62 15.79 23.39
N PRO A 64 5.51 16.77 23.20
CA PRO A 64 5.14 18.10 22.70
C PRO A 64 4.87 18.08 21.19
N VAL A 65 3.94 17.20 20.75
CA VAL A 65 3.50 17.05 19.36
C VAL A 65 1.99 17.23 19.27
N THR A 66 1.53 17.89 18.23
CA THR A 66 0.10 18.06 17.98
C THR A 66 -0.55 16.78 17.50
N LYS A 67 -1.87 16.63 17.71
CA LYS A 67 -2.64 15.49 17.14
C LYS A 67 -2.45 15.36 15.63
N ARG A 68 -2.36 16.48 14.91
CA ARG A 68 -2.13 16.48 13.45
C ARG A 68 -0.76 15.93 13.08
N GLU A 69 0.27 16.31 13.81
CA GLU A 69 1.63 15.78 13.58
C GLU A 69 1.71 14.28 13.85
N SER A 70 1.03 13.79 14.88
CA SER A 70 0.94 12.36 15.15
C SER A 70 0.30 11.61 13.99
N VAL A 71 -0.82 12.11 13.45
CA VAL A 71 -1.46 11.52 12.26
C VAL A 71 -0.54 11.57 11.05
N LEU A 72 0.17 12.69 10.85
CA LEU A 72 1.12 12.85 9.74
C LEU A 72 2.24 11.81 9.82
N GLY A 73 2.82 11.59 11.01
CA GLY A 73 3.86 10.59 11.22
C GLY A 73 3.41 9.19 10.80
N LYS A 74 2.20 8.78 11.21
CA LYS A 74 1.63 7.48 10.85
C LYS A 74 1.28 7.38 9.37
N CYS A 75 0.73 8.43 8.76
CA CYS A 75 0.49 8.45 7.30
C CYS A 75 1.81 8.31 6.52
N LEU A 76 2.86 9.03 6.93
CA LEU A 76 4.18 8.93 6.28
C LEU A 76 4.79 7.53 6.43
N LEU A 77 4.59 6.87 7.57
CA LEU A 77 5.04 5.50 7.79
C LEU A 77 4.35 4.51 6.85
N VAL A 78 3.03 4.62 6.68
CA VAL A 78 2.24 3.79 5.75
C VAL A 78 2.74 3.97 4.32
N VAL A 79 2.81 5.21 3.86
CA VAL A 79 3.32 5.56 2.53
C VAL A 79 4.74 5.06 2.31
N PHE A 80 5.60 5.16 3.34
CA PHE A 80 6.96 4.66 3.26
C PHE A 80 7.02 3.14 3.00
N PHE A 81 6.28 2.33 3.74
CA PHE A 81 6.26 0.87 3.53
C PHE A 81 5.74 0.50 2.13
N GLN A 82 4.67 1.15 1.68
CA GLN A 82 4.07 0.89 0.38
C GLN A 82 5.00 1.28 -0.78
N LEU A 83 5.55 2.49 -0.73
CA LEU A 83 6.50 2.95 -1.76
C LEU A 83 7.79 2.14 -1.74
N PHE A 84 8.30 1.79 -0.56
CA PHE A 84 9.47 0.93 -0.44
C PHE A 84 9.22 -0.43 -1.10
N GLN A 85 8.06 -1.06 -0.86
CA GLN A 85 7.72 -2.35 -1.49
C GLN A 85 7.67 -2.25 -3.01
N LEU A 86 7.00 -1.22 -3.57
CA LEU A 86 6.94 -1.00 -5.01
C LEU A 86 8.34 -0.79 -5.60
N LEU A 87 9.15 0.08 -5.00
CA LEU A 87 10.51 0.34 -5.46
C LEU A 87 11.41 -0.90 -5.33
N PHE A 88 11.25 -1.64 -4.24
CA PHE A 88 12.01 -2.88 -4.01
C PHE A 88 11.65 -3.97 -5.01
N SER A 89 10.44 -4.01 -5.53
CA SER A 89 10.05 -5.00 -6.56
C SER A 89 10.69 -4.74 -7.94
N ILE A 90 11.07 -3.50 -8.27
CA ILE A 90 11.59 -3.13 -9.59
C ILE A 90 12.80 -3.96 -10.03
N PRO A 91 13.87 -4.09 -9.24
CA PRO A 91 15.03 -4.90 -9.65
C PRO A 91 14.66 -6.37 -9.90
N PHE A 92 13.68 -6.91 -9.19
CA PHE A 92 13.24 -8.29 -9.38
C PHE A 92 12.41 -8.47 -10.66
N VAL A 93 11.67 -7.46 -11.10
CA VAL A 93 11.00 -7.46 -12.41
C VAL A 93 12.05 -7.48 -13.53
N PHE A 94 13.12 -6.68 -13.43
CA PHE A 94 14.21 -6.71 -14.40
C PHE A 94 14.92 -8.08 -14.39
N LEU A 95 15.20 -8.61 -13.20
CA LEU A 95 15.84 -9.93 -13.06
C LEU A 95 14.97 -11.02 -13.68
N ARG A 96 13.66 -10.99 -13.46
CA ARG A 96 12.71 -11.93 -14.08
C ARG A 96 12.79 -11.91 -15.60
N ASN A 97 12.81 -10.71 -16.19
CA ASN A 97 12.89 -10.56 -17.64
C ASN A 97 14.23 -11.09 -18.20
N THR A 98 15.35 -10.88 -17.50
CA THR A 98 16.66 -11.40 -17.93
C THR A 98 16.77 -12.93 -17.80
N MET A 99 16.09 -13.52 -16.82
CA MET A 99 16.02 -14.96 -16.62
C MET A 99 15.02 -15.67 -17.53
N ASN A 100 14.28 -14.94 -18.39
CA ASN A 100 13.24 -15.46 -19.26
C ASN A 100 12.20 -16.33 -18.50
N ILE A 101 11.84 -15.92 -17.28
CA ILE A 101 10.80 -16.61 -16.52
C ILE A 101 9.46 -16.42 -17.26
N ALA A 102 8.72 -17.52 -17.40
CA ALA A 102 7.43 -17.52 -18.12
C ALA A 102 6.45 -16.49 -17.58
N ASN A 103 5.59 -15.99 -18.46
CA ASN A 103 4.49 -15.09 -18.07
C ASN A 103 3.62 -15.73 -16.99
N ASN A 104 3.00 -14.90 -16.16
CA ASN A 104 2.15 -15.37 -15.09
C ASN A 104 0.83 -15.95 -15.65
N PRO A 105 0.57 -17.25 -15.51
CA PRO A 105 -0.66 -17.86 -16.03
C PRO A 105 -1.90 -17.55 -15.17
N VAL A 106 -1.71 -16.99 -13.97
CA VAL A 106 -2.78 -16.80 -12.98
C VAL A 106 -3.43 -15.42 -13.12
N GLY A 107 -2.66 -14.42 -13.52
CA GLY A 107 -3.16 -13.05 -13.59
C GLY A 107 -2.19 -12.09 -14.25
N LEU A 108 -2.35 -10.81 -13.99
CA LEU A 108 -1.56 -9.75 -14.59
C LEU A 108 -0.08 -9.85 -14.18
N ASP A 109 0.81 -9.80 -15.15
CA ASP A 109 2.25 -9.70 -14.91
C ASP A 109 2.66 -8.36 -14.29
N ALA A 110 3.85 -8.32 -13.69
CA ALA A 110 4.40 -7.11 -13.06
C ALA A 110 4.85 -6.08 -14.12
N THR A 111 3.92 -5.65 -14.95
CA THR A 111 4.07 -4.67 -16.02
C THR A 111 3.93 -3.23 -15.50
N VAL A 112 4.09 -2.24 -16.35
CA VAL A 112 3.87 -0.82 -16.01
C VAL A 112 2.42 -0.57 -15.54
N ALA A 113 1.44 -1.26 -16.15
CA ALA A 113 0.04 -1.18 -15.74
C ALA A 113 -0.16 -1.73 -14.31
N TRP A 114 0.50 -2.83 -13.95
CA TRP A 114 0.45 -3.42 -12.62
C TRP A 114 0.91 -2.41 -11.53
N TYR A 115 2.00 -1.67 -11.76
CA TYR A 115 2.42 -0.59 -10.84
C TYR A 115 1.37 0.51 -10.72
N GLY A 116 0.74 0.90 -11.83
CA GLY A 116 -0.35 1.89 -11.82
C GLY A 116 -1.53 1.44 -10.96
N PHE A 117 -1.96 0.20 -11.11
CA PHE A 117 -3.00 -0.41 -10.27
C PHE A 117 -2.58 -0.54 -8.81
N GLY A 118 -1.31 -0.83 -8.54
CA GLY A 118 -0.76 -0.87 -7.18
C GLY A 118 -0.92 0.47 -6.45
N PHE A 119 -0.62 1.59 -7.12
CA PHE A 119 -0.84 2.93 -6.57
C PHE A 119 -2.32 3.20 -6.27
N ILE A 120 -3.24 2.79 -7.16
CA ILE A 120 -4.69 2.96 -6.93
C ILE A 120 -5.14 2.13 -5.73
N LEU A 121 -4.69 0.89 -5.64
CA LEU A 121 -5.04 -0.02 -4.55
C LEU A 121 -4.57 0.54 -3.20
N TYR A 122 -3.34 1.01 -3.12
CA TYR A 122 -2.80 1.64 -1.92
C TYR A 122 -3.56 2.91 -1.55
N ALA A 123 -3.88 3.77 -2.52
CA ALA A 123 -4.65 4.98 -2.30
C ALA A 123 -6.02 4.69 -1.68
N VAL A 124 -6.73 3.69 -2.20
CA VAL A 124 -8.05 3.28 -1.69
C VAL A 124 -7.94 2.64 -0.32
N PHE A 125 -6.96 1.75 -0.12
CA PHE A 125 -6.71 1.13 1.18
C PHE A 125 -6.42 2.19 2.24
N ASP A 126 -5.51 3.11 2.01
CA ASP A 126 -5.12 4.15 2.95
C ASP A 126 -6.29 5.05 3.31
N LEU A 127 -7.08 5.46 2.31
CA LEU A 127 -8.26 6.29 2.53
C LEU A 127 -9.25 5.61 3.49
N VAL A 128 -9.53 4.34 3.26
CA VAL A 128 -10.51 3.60 4.09
C VAL A 128 -9.91 3.22 5.44
N PHE A 129 -8.70 2.65 5.46
CA PHE A 129 -8.07 2.14 6.67
C PHE A 129 -7.79 3.25 7.69
N LEU A 130 -7.06 4.31 7.29
CA LEU A 130 -6.68 5.37 8.20
C LEU A 130 -7.88 6.19 8.69
N THR A 131 -8.81 6.50 7.79
CA THR A 131 -10.02 7.24 8.21
C THR A 131 -10.90 6.43 9.16
N ALA A 132 -11.08 5.12 8.89
CA ALA A 132 -11.83 4.24 9.77
C ALA A 132 -11.12 4.05 11.12
N PHE A 133 -9.79 3.94 11.13
CA PHE A 133 -8.99 3.80 12.33
C PHE A 133 -9.19 4.98 13.28
N TYR A 134 -8.99 6.20 12.80
CA TYR A 134 -9.17 7.41 13.62
C TYR A 134 -10.63 7.71 13.98
N LYS A 135 -11.58 7.30 13.13
CA LYS A 135 -13.03 7.45 13.41
C LYS A 135 -13.55 6.44 14.43
N SER A 136 -12.99 5.22 14.46
CA SER A 136 -13.47 4.12 15.32
C SER A 136 -12.87 4.08 16.72
N GLY A 137 -12.07 5.07 17.11
CA GLY A 137 -11.33 5.05 18.38
C GLY A 137 -10.29 3.93 18.42
N TYR A 138 -9.44 3.88 17.38
CA TYR A 138 -8.28 2.97 17.27
C TYR A 138 -8.60 1.48 17.17
N LYS A 139 -9.76 1.11 16.64
CA LYS A 139 -10.12 -0.30 16.41
C LYS A 139 -9.46 -0.82 15.14
N VAL A 140 -8.17 -1.21 15.22
CA VAL A 140 -7.31 -1.60 14.09
C VAL A 140 -7.95 -2.70 13.26
N GLY A 141 -8.40 -3.81 13.88
CA GLY A 141 -8.99 -4.95 13.17
C GLY A 141 -10.25 -4.59 12.39
N LYS A 142 -11.18 -3.81 13.00
CA LYS A 142 -12.38 -3.35 12.31
C LYS A 142 -12.04 -2.46 11.10
N SER A 143 -11.09 -1.57 11.26
CA SER A 143 -10.66 -0.66 10.19
C SER A 143 -9.99 -1.40 9.05
N PHE A 144 -9.20 -2.44 9.36
CA PHE A 144 -8.58 -3.30 8.37
C PHE A 144 -9.61 -4.11 7.58
N ILE A 145 -10.58 -4.75 8.25
CA ILE A 145 -11.65 -5.50 7.57
C ILE A 145 -12.42 -4.58 6.62
N LEU A 146 -12.75 -3.37 7.06
CA LEU A 146 -13.45 -2.40 6.22
C LEU A 146 -12.64 -2.00 4.99
N ALA A 147 -11.32 -1.84 5.11
CA ALA A 147 -10.43 -1.52 4.01
C ALA A 147 -10.14 -2.74 3.11
N ALA A 148 -10.16 -3.95 3.67
CA ALA A 148 -9.92 -5.18 2.93
C ALA A 148 -11.02 -5.46 1.89
N ILE A 149 -12.26 -5.06 2.15
CA ILE A 149 -13.38 -5.28 1.22
C ILE A 149 -13.10 -4.62 -0.15
N PRO A 150 -12.95 -3.29 -0.27
CA PRO A 150 -12.65 -2.67 -1.56
C PRO A 150 -11.31 -3.11 -2.13
N MET A 151 -10.32 -3.40 -1.29
CA MET A 151 -9.02 -3.91 -1.71
C MET A 151 -9.15 -5.24 -2.45
N VAL A 152 -9.88 -6.22 -1.89
CA VAL A 152 -10.09 -7.53 -2.52
C VAL A 152 -10.84 -7.39 -3.85
N PHE A 153 -11.88 -6.55 -3.91
CA PHE A 153 -12.57 -6.27 -5.16
C PHE A 153 -11.64 -5.71 -6.23
N LEU A 154 -10.79 -4.75 -5.87
CA LEU A 154 -9.80 -4.19 -6.80
C LEU A 154 -8.78 -5.25 -7.23
N MET A 155 -8.28 -6.08 -6.32
CA MET A 155 -7.34 -7.17 -6.66
C MET A 155 -7.95 -8.13 -7.66
N VAL A 156 -9.19 -8.60 -7.42
CA VAL A 156 -9.90 -9.49 -8.36
C VAL A 156 -10.11 -8.80 -9.71
N ALA A 157 -10.48 -7.53 -9.72
CA ALA A 157 -10.66 -6.77 -10.96
C ALA A 157 -9.33 -6.63 -11.74
N ILE A 158 -8.21 -6.38 -11.05
CA ILE A 158 -6.87 -6.28 -11.66
C ILE A 158 -6.46 -7.61 -12.28
N GLU A 159 -6.57 -8.71 -11.54
CA GLU A 159 -6.21 -10.03 -12.05
C GLU A 159 -7.12 -10.47 -13.22
N ALA A 160 -8.41 -10.12 -13.17
CA ALA A 160 -9.34 -10.41 -14.25
C ALA A 160 -8.96 -9.71 -15.57
N THR A 161 -8.24 -8.58 -15.55
CA THR A 161 -7.82 -7.89 -16.78
C THR A 161 -6.94 -8.76 -17.67
N ALA A 162 -6.10 -9.63 -17.10
CA ALA A 162 -5.24 -10.53 -17.84
C ALA A 162 -6.03 -11.58 -18.64
N HIS A 163 -7.25 -11.91 -18.23
CA HIS A 163 -8.09 -12.92 -18.89
C HIS A 163 -9.02 -12.32 -19.95
N ILE A 164 -9.02 -11.00 -20.12
CA ILE A 164 -9.85 -10.31 -21.12
C ILE A 164 -9.01 -10.06 -22.38
N PRO A 165 -9.32 -10.67 -23.55
CA PRO A 165 -8.51 -10.53 -24.76
C PRO A 165 -8.32 -9.08 -25.22
N ALA A 166 -9.32 -8.22 -25.04
CA ALA A 166 -9.24 -6.79 -25.38
C ALA A 166 -8.22 -6.01 -24.52
N LEU A 167 -7.85 -6.55 -23.34
CA LEU A 167 -6.93 -5.93 -22.40
C LEU A 167 -5.56 -6.62 -22.36
N ALA A 168 -5.31 -7.61 -23.22
CA ALA A 168 -4.06 -8.38 -23.26
C ALA A 168 -2.80 -7.50 -23.43
N TRP A 169 -2.94 -6.29 -23.97
CA TRP A 169 -1.85 -5.32 -24.05
C TRP A 169 -1.33 -4.85 -22.67
N MET A 170 -2.15 -4.93 -21.62
CA MET A 170 -1.74 -4.60 -20.25
C MET A 170 -0.78 -5.64 -19.67
N ASP A 171 -0.84 -6.86 -20.15
CA ASP A 171 -0.02 -8.01 -19.71
C ASP A 171 1.23 -8.22 -20.58
N SER A 172 1.56 -7.27 -21.43
CA SER A 172 2.63 -7.42 -22.41
C SER A 172 3.83 -6.53 -22.10
N TYR A 173 5.04 -7.09 -22.23
CA TYR A 173 6.32 -6.39 -22.13
C TYR A 173 6.82 -5.80 -23.46
N GLN A 174 6.03 -5.87 -24.54
CA GLN A 174 6.42 -5.25 -25.83
C GLN A 174 6.54 -3.72 -25.66
N PRO A 175 7.59 -3.07 -26.23
CA PRO A 175 7.83 -1.64 -26.03
C PRO A 175 6.62 -0.75 -26.39
N LYS A 176 5.88 -1.11 -27.44
CA LYS A 176 4.64 -0.41 -27.85
C LYS A 176 3.57 -0.50 -26.76
N HIS A 177 3.37 -1.67 -26.18
CA HIS A 177 2.37 -1.89 -25.14
C HIS A 177 2.78 -1.23 -23.81
N LEU A 178 4.08 -1.24 -23.47
CA LEU A 178 4.57 -0.52 -22.29
C LEU A 178 4.27 0.98 -22.37
N LEU A 179 4.42 1.59 -23.56
CA LEU A 179 4.03 3.00 -23.75
C LEU A 179 2.51 3.21 -23.59
N MET A 180 1.69 2.26 -24.05
CA MET A 180 0.24 2.33 -23.88
C MET A 180 -0.19 2.15 -22.41
N GLN A 181 0.63 1.54 -21.56
CA GLN A 181 0.38 1.35 -20.13
C GLN A 181 0.73 2.59 -19.30
N LEU A 182 1.56 3.52 -19.80
CA LEU A 182 1.95 4.73 -19.07
C LEU A 182 0.77 5.57 -18.57
N PRO A 183 -0.33 5.77 -19.30
CA PRO A 183 -1.49 6.47 -18.78
C PRO A 183 -2.06 5.84 -17.50
N ILE A 184 -2.05 4.51 -17.40
CA ILE A 184 -2.52 3.79 -16.20
C ILE A 184 -1.59 4.08 -15.02
N LEU A 185 -0.27 4.05 -15.26
CA LEU A 185 0.71 4.39 -14.23
C LEU A 185 0.54 5.84 -13.75
N PHE A 186 0.41 6.79 -14.68
CA PHE A 186 0.21 8.20 -14.33
C PHE A 186 -1.12 8.41 -13.58
N ALA A 187 -2.19 7.77 -14.01
CA ALA A 187 -3.48 7.82 -13.32
C ALA A 187 -3.34 7.26 -11.89
N GLY A 188 -2.62 6.16 -11.70
CA GLY A 188 -2.32 5.59 -10.39
C GLY A 188 -1.54 6.54 -9.50
N ILE A 189 -0.45 7.12 -10.01
CA ILE A 189 0.37 8.10 -9.27
C ILE A 189 -0.45 9.34 -8.90
N ILE A 190 -1.25 9.88 -9.81
CA ILE A 190 -2.12 11.03 -9.55
C ILE A 190 -3.15 10.68 -8.47
N CYS A 191 -3.82 9.53 -8.59
CA CYS A 191 -4.78 9.04 -7.61
C CYS A 191 -4.13 8.94 -6.21
N PHE A 192 -2.97 8.30 -6.10
CA PHE A 192 -2.23 8.18 -4.86
C PHE A 192 -1.83 9.55 -4.29
N SER A 193 -1.30 10.44 -5.14
CA SER A 193 -0.87 11.79 -4.74
C SER A 193 -2.03 12.68 -4.26
N VAL A 194 -3.25 12.44 -4.72
CA VAL A 194 -4.46 13.17 -4.28
C VAL A 194 -5.07 12.53 -3.04
N PHE A 195 -5.14 11.20 -3.00
CA PHE A 195 -5.78 10.51 -1.90
C PHE A 195 -4.97 10.52 -0.61
N VAL A 196 -3.64 10.42 -0.66
CA VAL A 196 -2.80 10.44 0.55
C VAL A 196 -2.97 11.74 1.35
N PRO A 197 -2.84 12.96 0.77
CA PRO A 197 -3.11 14.19 1.50
C PRO A 197 -4.57 14.33 1.97
N SER A 198 -5.52 13.82 1.17
CA SER A 198 -6.94 13.83 1.54
C SER A 198 -7.19 12.94 2.76
N THR A 199 -6.63 11.74 2.76
CA THR A 199 -6.66 10.78 3.87
C THR A 199 -6.08 11.40 5.14
N TYR A 200 -4.91 12.04 5.03
CA TYR A 200 -4.31 12.76 6.15
C TYR A 200 -5.26 13.83 6.73
N ARG A 201 -5.83 14.68 5.86
CA ARG A 201 -6.73 15.77 6.29
C ARG A 201 -7.98 15.25 6.99
N ILE A 202 -8.60 14.18 6.44
CA ILE A 202 -9.80 13.57 7.02
C ILE A 202 -9.45 12.90 8.35
N SER A 203 -8.38 12.12 8.40
CA SER A 203 -7.92 11.40 9.59
C SER A 203 -7.55 12.38 10.72
N ALA A 204 -6.86 13.48 10.41
CA ALA A 204 -6.52 14.50 11.38
C ALA A 204 -7.76 15.16 11.99
N LYS A 205 -8.77 15.51 11.15
CA LYS A 205 -10.05 16.04 11.64
C LYS A 205 -10.83 15.05 12.50
N CYS A 206 -10.75 13.75 12.19
CA CYS A 206 -11.37 12.71 13.00
C CYS A 206 -10.66 12.59 14.36
N PHE A 207 -9.33 12.63 14.36
CA PHE A 207 -8.54 12.53 15.59
C PHE A 207 -8.71 13.73 16.52
N GLU A 208 -8.84 14.94 16.00
CA GLU A 208 -9.08 16.14 16.81
C GLU A 208 -10.35 16.05 17.67
N LYS A 209 -11.36 15.29 17.22
CA LYS A 209 -12.65 15.09 17.91
C LYS A 209 -12.62 13.99 18.97
N VAL A 210 -11.55 13.23 19.05
CA VAL A 210 -11.41 12.15 20.04
C VAL A 210 -10.73 12.72 21.29
N ASP A 211 -11.39 12.59 22.43
CA ASP A 211 -10.80 12.84 23.74
C ASP A 211 -9.90 11.64 24.11
N LEU A 212 -8.68 11.94 24.55
CA LEU A 212 -7.65 10.98 24.95
C LEU A 212 -7.66 10.81 26.46
#